data_72f444528b0536f2f3170d3b667a3c93
#
_entry.id   72f444528b0536f2f3170d3b667a3c93
#
_cell.length_a   1.000
_cell.length_b   1.000
_cell.length_c   1.000
_cell.angle_alpha   90.00
_cell.angle_beta   90.00
_cell.angle_gamma   90.00
#
_symmetry.space_group_name_H-M   'P 1'
#
loop_
_entity.id
_entity.type
_entity.pdbx_description
1 polymer ?
#
loop_
_entity_poly.entity_id
_entity_poly.type
_entity_poly.pdbx_seq_one_letter_code
_entity_poly.pdbx_strand_id
1 'polypeptide(L)'
;MKVAALQLCASDDPVANLALTLSMVQQASEAGAQFIATPEVTNCVSSSRRRQTEVLALQEDDQTLAAMCAAAAQFGVWISIGSLALKLPDDERFTNRSFMIDPSGQIVAQYDKIHMFDVTLSETEQYRESDGYRAGDHAVIADIAFAKIGMTICYDIRFPHLYRRLAKSGASILLIPAAFAQPTGRAHWEVLLRARAIETGCFVVAAAQTGEHQTSQGGPRKTYGHSMIVSPWGEILADAGEEQGIIYADLDLSLVESTRARVPSILSNQSFSEP
;
A
#
# COMPACT_ATOMS: atom_id res chain seq x y z
N MET A 1 13.82 -11.77 -7.47
CA MET A 1 13.07 -10.60 -7.99
C MET A 1 13.45 -9.37 -7.21
N LYS A 2 13.97 -8.32 -7.89
CA LYS A 2 14.30 -7.06 -7.21
C LYS A 2 13.06 -6.17 -7.09
N VAL A 3 12.74 -5.80 -5.87
CA VAL A 3 11.58 -4.96 -5.52
C VAL A 3 12.06 -3.60 -5.04
N ALA A 4 11.34 -2.53 -5.41
CA ALA A 4 11.50 -1.21 -4.85
C ALA A 4 10.21 -0.78 -4.12
N ALA A 5 10.34 -0.20 -2.94
CA ALA A 5 9.26 0.48 -2.25
C ALA A 5 9.60 1.97 -2.11
N LEU A 6 8.71 2.82 -2.63
CA LEU A 6 8.87 4.26 -2.61
C LEU A 6 8.33 4.83 -1.30
N GLN A 7 9.09 5.70 -0.66
CA GLN A 7 8.64 6.50 0.48
C GLN A 7 8.43 7.93 0.03
N LEU A 8 7.19 8.39 0.05
CA LEU A 8 6.80 9.72 -0.43
C LEU A 8 6.39 10.63 0.72
N CYS A 9 6.57 11.92 0.52
CA CYS A 9 5.92 12.98 1.31
C CYS A 9 4.98 13.75 0.36
N ALA A 10 3.87 13.12 -0.02
CA ALA A 10 2.92 13.70 -0.95
C ALA A 10 2.17 14.88 -0.32
N SER A 11 1.86 15.89 -1.13
CA SER A 11 1.07 17.07 -0.73
C SER A 11 -0.41 16.92 -1.12
N ASP A 12 -1.19 17.98 -1.02
CA ASP A 12 -2.53 18.08 -1.58
C ASP A 12 -2.57 18.61 -3.03
N ASP A 13 -1.41 18.56 -3.72
CA ASP A 13 -1.26 18.90 -5.14
C ASP A 13 -0.93 17.65 -5.97
N PRO A 14 -1.92 17.05 -6.67
CA PRO A 14 -1.70 15.85 -7.48
C PRO A 14 -0.66 16.00 -8.59
N VAL A 15 -0.50 17.22 -9.15
CA VAL A 15 0.45 17.47 -10.24
C VAL A 15 1.90 17.41 -9.71
N ALA A 16 2.15 18.04 -8.58
CA ALA A 16 3.46 18.00 -7.93
C ALA A 16 3.82 16.58 -7.47
N ASN A 17 2.84 15.86 -6.88
CA ASN A 17 3.02 14.49 -6.44
C ASN A 17 3.30 13.53 -7.60
N LEU A 18 2.62 13.71 -8.73
CA LEU A 18 2.87 12.92 -9.94
C LEU A 18 4.30 13.10 -10.46
N ALA A 19 4.76 14.35 -10.57
CA ALA A 19 6.12 14.64 -11.04
C ALA A 19 7.19 13.98 -10.17
N LEU A 20 7.03 14.06 -8.83
CA LEU A 20 7.89 13.41 -7.87
C LEU A 20 7.85 11.88 -8.01
N THR A 21 6.65 11.29 -8.06
CA THR A 21 6.46 9.85 -8.15
C THR A 21 7.08 9.27 -9.41
N LEU A 22 6.87 9.91 -10.58
CA LEU A 22 7.47 9.47 -11.85
C LEU A 22 9.00 9.52 -11.81
N SER A 23 9.58 10.56 -11.23
CA SER A 23 11.04 10.66 -11.06
C SER A 23 11.58 9.49 -10.22
N MET A 24 10.91 9.13 -9.14
CA MET A 24 11.32 8.00 -8.29
C MET A 24 11.07 6.64 -8.95
N VAL A 25 10.00 6.48 -9.72
CA VAL A 25 9.74 5.27 -10.53
C VAL A 25 10.86 5.07 -11.56
N GLN A 26 11.26 6.14 -12.25
CA GLN A 26 12.39 6.09 -13.18
C GLN A 26 13.68 5.67 -12.47
N GLN A 27 14.04 6.30 -11.36
CA GLN A 27 15.22 5.93 -10.56
C GLN A 27 15.20 4.47 -10.11
N ALA A 28 14.03 3.99 -9.66
CA ALA A 28 13.87 2.59 -9.24
C ALA A 28 14.07 1.62 -10.41
N SER A 29 13.55 1.94 -11.59
CA SER A 29 13.73 1.13 -12.81
C SER A 29 15.18 1.10 -13.28
N GLU A 30 15.86 2.26 -13.29
CA GLU A 30 17.29 2.38 -13.62
C GLU A 30 18.18 1.60 -12.63
N ALA A 31 17.76 1.48 -11.36
CA ALA A 31 18.41 0.63 -10.36
C ALA A 31 18.11 -0.87 -10.54
N GLY A 32 17.33 -1.24 -11.55
CA GLY A 32 17.02 -2.63 -11.92
C GLY A 32 15.86 -3.25 -11.14
N ALA A 33 14.97 -2.44 -10.54
CA ALA A 33 13.75 -2.95 -9.94
C ALA A 33 12.82 -3.54 -11.00
N GLN A 34 12.29 -4.74 -10.76
CA GLN A 34 11.32 -5.42 -11.61
C GLN A 34 9.88 -5.18 -11.13
N PHE A 35 9.73 -4.82 -9.86
CA PHE A 35 8.49 -4.50 -9.21
C PHE A 35 8.66 -3.23 -8.35
N ILE A 36 7.79 -2.24 -8.54
CA ILE A 36 7.83 -0.96 -7.84
C ILE A 36 6.50 -0.75 -7.12
N ALA A 37 6.55 -0.46 -5.81
CA ALA A 37 5.38 -0.16 -4.99
C ALA A 37 5.40 1.31 -4.54
N THR A 38 4.25 1.99 -4.65
CA THR A 38 4.03 3.34 -4.12
C THR A 38 3.16 3.31 -2.86
N PRO A 39 3.11 4.37 -2.04
CA PRO A 39 2.32 4.39 -0.81
C PRO A 39 0.81 4.58 -1.03
N GLU A 40 0.05 4.53 0.07
CA GLU A 40 -1.36 4.92 0.11
C GLU A 40 -1.52 6.39 -0.28
N VAL A 41 -2.60 6.70 -1.03
CA VAL A 41 -2.97 8.04 -1.53
C VAL A 41 -1.81 8.77 -2.22
N THR A 42 -1.12 8.06 -3.10
CA THR A 42 0.03 8.55 -3.88
C THR A 42 -0.28 9.88 -4.59
N ASN A 43 -1.52 10.08 -5.05
CA ASN A 43 -1.92 11.28 -5.77
C ASN A 43 -2.22 12.48 -4.86
N CYS A 44 -2.74 12.28 -3.62
CA CYS A 44 -3.16 13.40 -2.81
C CYS A 44 -3.29 13.05 -1.32
N VAL A 45 -2.49 13.68 -0.46
CA VAL A 45 -2.65 13.63 1.00
C VAL A 45 -3.29 14.93 1.47
N SER A 46 -4.56 14.88 1.85
CA SER A 46 -5.31 16.06 2.32
C SER A 46 -6.28 15.69 3.44
N SER A 47 -6.39 16.56 4.44
CA SER A 47 -7.43 16.53 5.46
C SER A 47 -8.67 17.37 5.07
N SER A 48 -8.59 18.15 3.98
CA SER A 48 -9.66 19.03 3.51
C SER A 48 -10.54 18.33 2.47
N ARG A 49 -11.77 18.01 2.84
CA ARG A 49 -12.77 17.44 1.92
C ARG A 49 -13.02 18.36 0.70
N ARG A 50 -13.08 19.68 0.94
CA ARG A 50 -13.25 20.66 -0.12
C ARG A 50 -12.07 20.57 -1.12
N ARG A 51 -10.85 20.53 -0.63
CA ARG A 51 -9.66 20.41 -1.49
C ARG A 51 -9.68 19.12 -2.30
N GLN A 52 -10.01 18.00 -1.66
CA GLN A 52 -10.15 16.71 -2.35
C GLN A 52 -11.19 16.80 -3.47
N THR A 53 -12.36 17.41 -3.22
CA THR A 53 -13.39 17.61 -4.25
C THR A 53 -12.89 18.46 -5.43
N GLU A 54 -12.04 19.47 -5.17
CA GLU A 54 -11.47 20.33 -6.20
C GLU A 54 -10.46 19.62 -7.10
N VAL A 55 -9.61 18.71 -6.54
CA VAL A 55 -8.43 18.19 -7.23
C VAL A 55 -8.50 16.72 -7.65
N LEU A 56 -9.37 15.93 -7.02
CA LEU A 56 -9.51 14.52 -7.38
C LEU A 56 -10.39 14.35 -8.62
N ALA A 57 -10.15 13.29 -9.36
CA ALA A 57 -10.86 12.94 -10.60
C ALA A 57 -11.57 11.57 -10.48
N LEU A 58 -12.41 11.24 -11.44
CA LEU A 58 -12.85 9.87 -11.69
C LEU A 58 -11.66 9.03 -12.16
N GLN A 59 -11.76 7.72 -12.06
CA GLN A 59 -10.66 6.82 -12.43
C GLN A 59 -10.20 7.01 -13.88
N GLU A 60 -11.14 7.15 -14.81
CA GLU A 60 -10.88 7.34 -16.24
C GLU A 60 -10.20 8.66 -16.57
N ASP A 61 -10.33 9.68 -15.72
CA ASP A 61 -9.79 11.02 -15.89
C ASP A 61 -8.54 11.27 -15.02
N ASP A 62 -8.13 10.30 -14.17
CA ASP A 62 -7.01 10.50 -13.24
C ASP A 62 -5.67 10.47 -13.96
N GLN A 63 -4.98 11.61 -13.94
CA GLN A 63 -3.70 11.78 -14.63
C GLN A 63 -2.58 10.94 -14.00
N THR A 64 -2.64 10.67 -12.69
CA THR A 64 -1.64 9.84 -12.01
C THR A 64 -1.76 8.40 -12.49
N LEU A 65 -2.97 7.86 -12.57
CA LEU A 65 -3.18 6.51 -13.07
C LEU A 65 -2.70 6.37 -14.52
N ALA A 66 -3.11 7.29 -15.39
CA ALA A 66 -2.72 7.26 -16.79
C ALA A 66 -1.19 7.33 -16.97
N ALA A 67 -0.52 8.22 -16.24
CA ALA A 67 0.93 8.38 -16.32
C ALA A 67 1.69 7.17 -15.73
N MET A 68 1.18 6.55 -14.68
CA MET A 68 1.79 5.35 -14.10
C MET A 68 1.63 4.12 -15.02
N CYS A 69 0.52 4.00 -15.73
CA CYS A 69 0.36 3.00 -16.80
C CYS A 69 1.39 3.21 -17.92
N ALA A 70 1.55 4.46 -18.37
CA ALA A 70 2.55 4.80 -19.37
C ALA A 70 3.99 4.51 -18.88
N ALA A 71 4.31 4.83 -17.63
CA ALA A 71 5.62 4.56 -17.03
C ALA A 71 5.91 3.06 -16.91
N ALA A 72 4.92 2.24 -16.53
CA ALA A 72 5.06 0.78 -16.49
C ALA A 72 5.44 0.23 -17.86
N ALA A 73 4.76 0.68 -18.93
CA ALA A 73 5.06 0.29 -20.31
C ALA A 73 6.41 0.82 -20.78
N GLN A 74 6.74 2.07 -20.46
CA GLN A 74 8.01 2.69 -20.88
C GLN A 74 9.22 1.98 -20.28
N PHE A 75 9.15 1.62 -18.99
CA PHE A 75 10.28 1.01 -18.28
C PHE A 75 10.23 -0.53 -18.27
N GLY A 76 9.15 -1.14 -18.73
CA GLY A 76 8.98 -2.59 -18.74
C GLY A 76 8.92 -3.21 -17.33
N VAL A 77 8.33 -2.51 -16.36
CA VAL A 77 8.30 -2.91 -14.93
C VAL A 77 6.87 -3.09 -14.44
N TRP A 78 6.68 -3.95 -13.46
CA TRP A 78 5.44 -4.02 -12.69
C TRP A 78 5.34 -2.84 -11.74
N ILE A 79 4.18 -2.20 -11.70
CA ILE A 79 3.90 -1.12 -10.75
C ILE A 79 2.67 -1.45 -9.92
N SER A 80 2.83 -1.44 -8.59
CA SER A 80 1.70 -1.34 -7.68
C SER A 80 1.54 0.11 -7.25
N ILE A 81 0.48 0.78 -7.73
CA ILE A 81 0.05 2.03 -7.10
C ILE A 81 -0.60 1.64 -5.79
N GLY A 82 0.05 2.00 -4.68
CA GLY A 82 -0.40 1.64 -3.32
C GLY A 82 -1.83 2.06 -3.07
N SER A 83 -2.19 3.29 -3.40
CA SER A 83 -3.55 3.67 -3.75
C SER A 83 -3.62 5.08 -4.34
N LEU A 84 -4.77 5.38 -4.94
CA LEU A 84 -5.22 6.71 -5.33
C LEU A 84 -6.53 7.02 -4.61
N ALA A 85 -6.68 8.28 -4.20
CA ALA A 85 -7.98 8.83 -3.81
C ALA A 85 -8.71 9.24 -5.10
N LEU A 86 -9.89 8.67 -5.35
CA LEU A 86 -10.65 8.88 -6.60
C LEU A 86 -12.10 9.20 -6.32
N LYS A 87 -12.70 10.02 -7.18
CA LYS A 87 -14.16 10.21 -7.21
C LYS A 87 -14.86 8.94 -7.70
N LEU A 88 -16.11 8.81 -7.30
CA LEU A 88 -17.03 7.78 -7.78
C LEU A 88 -18.15 8.43 -8.59
N PRO A 89 -18.66 7.81 -9.65
CA PRO A 89 -19.71 8.40 -10.47
C PRO A 89 -21.08 8.42 -9.78
N ASP A 90 -21.27 7.55 -8.77
CA ASP A 90 -22.54 7.25 -8.11
C ASP A 90 -22.53 7.52 -6.59
N ASP A 91 -21.47 8.11 -6.05
CA ASP A 91 -21.33 8.39 -4.61
C ASP A 91 -20.57 9.72 -4.40
N GLU A 92 -21.02 10.54 -3.46
CA GLU A 92 -20.33 11.78 -3.09
C GLU A 92 -19.03 11.52 -2.31
N ARG A 93 -18.87 10.32 -1.77
CA ARG A 93 -17.63 9.88 -1.15
C ARG A 93 -16.63 9.49 -2.22
N PHE A 94 -15.37 9.42 -1.83
CA PHE A 94 -14.27 8.91 -2.65
C PHE A 94 -14.08 7.41 -2.47
N THR A 95 -13.26 6.81 -3.31
CA THR A 95 -12.66 5.49 -3.05
C THR A 95 -11.16 5.63 -2.80
N ASN A 96 -10.63 4.76 -1.96
CA ASN A 96 -9.20 4.58 -1.72
C ASN A 96 -8.80 3.29 -2.45
N ARG A 97 -8.34 3.43 -3.72
CA ARG A 97 -8.18 2.32 -4.68
C ARG A 97 -6.73 2.07 -5.03
N SER A 98 -6.29 0.84 -4.85
CA SER A 98 -5.00 0.31 -5.28
C SER A 98 -5.10 -0.30 -6.69
N PHE A 99 -3.98 -0.22 -7.44
CA PHE A 99 -3.88 -0.78 -8.79
C PHE A 99 -2.63 -1.63 -8.93
N MET A 100 -2.75 -2.74 -9.66
CA MET A 100 -1.62 -3.51 -10.18
C MET A 100 -1.53 -3.30 -11.68
N ILE A 101 -0.39 -2.82 -12.15
CA ILE A 101 -0.12 -2.50 -13.55
C ILE A 101 1.01 -3.39 -14.04
N ASP A 102 0.80 -4.04 -15.18
CA ASP A 102 1.78 -4.92 -15.81
C ASP A 102 2.82 -4.13 -16.65
N PRO A 103 3.91 -4.78 -17.11
CA PRO A 103 4.94 -4.14 -17.94
C PRO A 103 4.46 -3.69 -19.33
N SER A 104 3.23 -3.97 -19.72
CA SER A 104 2.61 -3.42 -20.93
C SER A 104 1.77 -2.15 -20.66
N GLY A 105 1.65 -1.75 -19.38
CA GLY A 105 0.84 -0.62 -18.95
C GLY A 105 -0.63 -0.97 -18.71
N GLN A 106 -0.99 -2.26 -18.71
CA GLN A 106 -2.38 -2.69 -18.47
C GLN A 106 -2.65 -2.85 -16.96
N ILE A 107 -3.82 -2.40 -16.53
CA ILE A 107 -4.32 -2.63 -15.17
C ILE A 107 -4.82 -4.07 -15.10
N VAL A 108 -4.14 -4.92 -14.32
CA VAL A 108 -4.48 -6.34 -14.18
C VAL A 108 -5.25 -6.66 -12.90
N ALA A 109 -5.21 -5.79 -11.90
CA ALA A 109 -6.02 -5.90 -10.69
C ALA A 109 -6.29 -4.54 -10.06
N GLN A 110 -7.41 -4.45 -9.32
CA GLN A 110 -7.82 -3.28 -8.53
C GLN A 110 -8.34 -3.75 -7.18
N TYR A 111 -8.05 -2.97 -6.13
CA TYR A 111 -8.51 -3.25 -4.77
C TYR A 111 -8.98 -1.97 -4.10
N ASP A 112 -10.22 -1.94 -3.63
CA ASP A 112 -10.74 -0.87 -2.79
C ASP A 112 -10.53 -1.21 -1.32
N LYS A 113 -9.98 -0.28 -0.55
CA LYS A 113 -9.73 -0.45 0.90
C LYS A 113 -11.00 -0.92 1.60
N ILE A 114 -10.90 -2.04 2.33
CA ILE A 114 -12.04 -2.64 3.03
C ILE A 114 -12.26 -1.97 4.38
N HIS A 115 -11.19 -1.79 5.17
CA HIS A 115 -11.33 -1.32 6.54
C HIS A 115 -11.01 0.18 6.63
N MET A 116 -12.03 0.97 6.94
CA MET A 116 -11.91 2.42 7.10
C MET A 116 -11.28 2.79 8.43
N PHE A 117 -10.41 3.80 8.43
CA PHE A 117 -9.70 4.28 9.62
C PHE A 117 -10.61 5.19 10.46
N ASP A 118 -11.57 4.58 11.17
CA ASP A 118 -12.48 5.25 12.09
C ASP A 118 -12.00 5.03 13.52
N VAL A 119 -11.19 5.95 14.03
CA VAL A 119 -10.52 5.80 15.31
C VAL A 119 -10.52 7.10 16.12
N THR A 120 -10.42 6.97 17.44
CA THR A 120 -10.18 8.04 18.38
C THR A 120 -8.83 7.76 19.04
N LEU A 121 -7.79 8.51 18.70
CA LEU A 121 -6.44 8.34 19.25
C LEU A 121 -6.24 9.14 20.54
N SER A 122 -6.91 10.32 20.65
CA SER A 122 -6.92 11.16 21.82
C SER A 122 -8.18 12.01 21.86
N GLU A 123 -8.35 12.87 22.87
CA GLU A 123 -9.47 13.82 22.93
C GLU A 123 -9.47 14.82 21.76
N THR A 124 -8.30 15.09 21.18
CA THR A 124 -8.10 16.08 20.11
C THR A 124 -7.78 15.44 18.75
N GLU A 125 -7.55 14.13 18.69
CA GLU A 125 -7.16 13.43 17.46
C GLU A 125 -8.13 12.28 17.16
N GLN A 126 -9.07 12.56 16.25
CA GLN A 126 -10.08 11.62 15.78
C GLN A 126 -10.07 11.55 14.26
N TYR A 127 -10.29 10.36 13.75
CA TYR A 127 -10.42 10.09 12.31
C TYR A 127 -11.75 9.40 12.04
N ARG A 128 -12.41 9.79 10.96
CA ARG A 128 -13.65 9.20 10.43
C ARG A 128 -13.52 9.06 8.92
N GLU A 129 -12.69 8.09 8.50
CA GLU A 129 -12.42 7.88 7.07
C GLU A 129 -13.70 7.49 6.32
N SER A 130 -14.60 6.75 6.95
CA SER A 130 -15.88 6.32 6.36
C SER A 130 -16.81 7.47 6.00
N ASP A 131 -16.68 8.63 6.64
CA ASP A 131 -17.45 9.84 6.26
C ASP A 131 -17.06 10.35 4.88
N GLY A 132 -15.82 10.06 4.47
CA GLY A 132 -15.20 10.57 3.25
C GLY A 132 -14.95 9.52 2.18
N TYR A 133 -14.86 8.28 2.54
CA TYR A 133 -14.50 7.19 1.64
C TYR A 133 -15.49 6.04 1.73
N ARG A 134 -15.84 5.48 0.57
CA ARG A 134 -16.62 4.25 0.48
C ARG A 134 -15.70 3.04 0.66
N ALA A 135 -16.05 2.15 1.57
CA ALA A 135 -15.34 0.89 1.78
C ALA A 135 -15.53 -0.07 0.60
N GLY A 136 -14.48 -0.82 0.28
CA GLY A 136 -14.57 -2.01 -0.57
C GLY A 136 -15.14 -3.21 0.21
N ASP A 137 -15.40 -4.29 -0.52
CA ASP A 137 -16.03 -5.51 0.01
C ASP A 137 -15.39 -6.81 -0.49
N HIS A 138 -14.35 -6.71 -1.33
CA HIS A 138 -13.67 -7.86 -1.94
C HIS A 138 -12.19 -7.91 -1.62
N ALA A 139 -11.72 -9.07 -1.13
CA ALA A 139 -10.29 -9.36 -1.04
C ALA A 139 -9.75 -9.68 -2.44
N VAL A 140 -8.59 -9.12 -2.80
CA VAL A 140 -8.02 -9.24 -4.14
C VAL A 140 -6.62 -9.85 -4.10
N ILE A 141 -6.37 -10.77 -5.02
CA ILE A 141 -5.04 -11.28 -5.37
C ILE A 141 -4.74 -10.89 -6.81
N ALA A 142 -3.62 -10.19 -7.01
CA ALA A 142 -3.04 -10.00 -8.33
C ALA A 142 -2.12 -11.18 -8.64
N ASP A 143 -2.37 -11.85 -9.76
CA ASP A 143 -1.49 -12.91 -10.28
C ASP A 143 -0.53 -12.28 -11.29
N ILE A 144 0.73 -12.16 -10.91
CA ILE A 144 1.77 -11.57 -11.75
C ILE A 144 2.77 -12.65 -12.20
N ALA A 145 3.63 -12.35 -13.18
CA ALA A 145 4.56 -13.31 -13.77
C ALA A 145 5.45 -14.06 -12.75
N PHE A 146 5.69 -13.49 -11.55
CA PHE A 146 6.62 -14.04 -10.55
C PHE A 146 5.90 -14.62 -9.34
N ALA A 147 4.71 -14.08 -8.97
CA ALA A 147 4.10 -14.31 -7.68
C ALA A 147 2.61 -14.00 -7.67
N LYS A 148 1.88 -14.58 -6.73
CA LYS A 148 0.56 -14.11 -6.33
C LYS A 148 0.70 -13.07 -5.22
N ILE A 149 0.14 -11.90 -5.42
CA ILE A 149 0.26 -10.75 -4.55
C ILE A 149 -1.08 -10.44 -3.89
N GLY A 150 -1.13 -10.50 -2.56
CA GLY A 150 -2.29 -10.05 -1.80
C GLY A 150 -2.29 -8.52 -1.67
N MET A 151 -3.38 -7.89 -2.14
CA MET A 151 -3.53 -6.43 -2.10
C MET A 151 -4.29 -6.01 -0.84
N THR A 152 -3.72 -5.07 -0.10
CA THR A 152 -4.35 -4.43 1.07
C THR A 152 -3.96 -2.96 1.15
N ILE A 153 -4.59 -2.16 2.01
CA ILE A 153 -4.26 -0.76 2.21
C ILE A 153 -4.28 -0.41 3.71
N CYS A 154 -3.14 0.01 4.25
CA CYS A 154 -2.96 0.73 5.51
C CYS A 154 -3.69 0.08 6.71
N TYR A 155 -4.87 0.59 7.07
CA TYR A 155 -5.62 0.12 8.25
C TYR A 155 -6.01 -1.35 8.18
N ASP A 156 -6.08 -1.93 6.97
CA ASP A 156 -6.28 -3.38 6.78
C ASP A 156 -5.26 -4.22 7.55
N ILE A 157 -4.06 -3.68 7.82
CA ILE A 157 -3.01 -4.38 8.58
C ILE A 157 -3.48 -4.87 9.95
N ARG A 158 -4.51 -4.24 10.54
CA ARG A 158 -5.05 -4.62 11.85
C ARG A 158 -6.02 -5.79 11.82
N PHE A 159 -6.33 -6.32 10.64
CA PHE A 159 -7.34 -7.35 10.43
C PHE A 159 -6.71 -8.66 9.93
N PRO A 160 -6.15 -9.50 10.83
CA PRO A 160 -5.36 -10.68 10.48
C PRO A 160 -6.12 -11.70 9.62
N HIS A 161 -7.43 -11.77 9.75
CA HIS A 161 -8.26 -12.69 8.97
C HIS A 161 -8.20 -12.40 7.45
N LEU A 162 -8.08 -11.13 7.03
CA LEU A 162 -7.88 -10.75 5.63
C LEU A 162 -6.56 -11.32 5.10
N TYR A 163 -5.45 -11.11 5.82
CA TYR A 163 -4.12 -11.61 5.46
C TYR A 163 -4.06 -13.13 5.40
N ARG A 164 -4.68 -13.78 6.38
CA ARG A 164 -4.79 -15.24 6.39
C ARG A 164 -5.57 -15.74 5.17
N ARG A 165 -6.65 -15.08 4.78
CA ARG A 165 -7.42 -15.42 3.57
C ARG A 165 -6.56 -15.28 2.32
N LEU A 166 -5.88 -14.15 2.14
CA LEU A 166 -4.99 -13.90 1.00
C LEU A 166 -3.87 -14.97 0.91
N ALA A 167 -3.20 -15.26 2.02
CA ALA A 167 -2.14 -16.27 2.05
C ALA A 167 -2.67 -17.68 1.73
N LYS A 168 -3.84 -18.07 2.26
CA LYS A 168 -4.50 -19.35 1.93
C LYS A 168 -4.95 -19.45 0.48
N SER A 169 -5.22 -18.33 -0.15
CA SER A 169 -5.54 -18.26 -1.59
C SER A 169 -4.29 -18.21 -2.47
N GLY A 170 -3.09 -18.39 -1.88
CA GLY A 170 -1.84 -18.57 -2.60
C GLY A 170 -0.94 -17.34 -2.67
N ALA A 171 -1.28 -16.23 -2.01
CA ALA A 171 -0.39 -15.08 -1.98
C ALA A 171 0.97 -15.44 -1.36
N SER A 172 2.06 -15.02 -2.01
CA SER A 172 3.43 -15.12 -1.54
C SER A 172 4.02 -13.77 -1.13
N ILE A 173 3.42 -12.68 -1.59
CA ILE A 173 3.74 -11.30 -1.23
C ILE A 173 2.46 -10.62 -0.76
N LEU A 174 2.56 -9.80 0.27
CA LEU A 174 1.48 -8.97 0.80
C LEU A 174 1.88 -7.50 0.65
N LEU A 175 1.08 -6.71 -0.06
CA LEU A 175 1.27 -5.27 -0.18
C LEU A 175 0.52 -4.56 0.93
N ILE A 176 1.21 -3.65 1.62
CA ILE A 176 0.65 -2.85 2.71
C ILE A 176 1.07 -1.38 2.52
N PRO A 177 0.62 -0.74 1.43
CA PRO A 177 0.84 0.69 1.26
C PRO A 177 0.12 1.47 2.37
N ALA A 178 0.74 2.54 2.89
CA ALA A 178 0.19 3.24 4.03
C ALA A 178 0.47 4.75 4.05
N ALA A 179 -0.44 5.47 4.73
CA ALA A 179 -0.25 6.81 5.24
C ALA A 179 -0.51 6.78 6.76
N PHE A 180 0.35 6.06 7.49
CA PHE A 180 0.14 5.67 8.88
C PHE A 180 0.38 6.85 9.83
N ALA A 181 -0.54 7.09 10.78
CA ALA A 181 -0.41 8.16 11.77
C ALA A 181 0.82 7.94 12.66
N GLN A 182 1.60 8.99 12.95
CA GLN A 182 2.84 8.89 13.72
C GLN A 182 2.70 8.21 15.09
N PRO A 183 1.68 8.53 15.94
CA PRO A 183 1.58 7.91 17.26
C PRO A 183 1.43 6.38 17.19
N THR A 184 0.55 5.92 16.32
CA THR A 184 0.33 4.47 16.13
C THR A 184 1.43 3.82 15.30
N GLY A 185 2.10 4.58 14.43
CA GLY A 185 3.24 4.12 13.66
C GLY A 185 4.39 3.69 14.57
N ARG A 186 4.82 4.58 15.46
CA ARG A 186 5.88 4.31 16.45
C ARG A 186 5.62 3.09 17.33
N ALA A 187 4.36 2.85 17.68
CA ALA A 187 4.00 1.76 18.58
C ALA A 187 3.69 0.43 17.89
N HIS A 188 3.19 0.45 16.63
CA HIS A 188 2.57 -0.73 16.04
C HIS A 188 3.12 -1.12 14.67
N TRP A 189 3.68 -0.19 13.87
CA TRP A 189 3.92 -0.40 12.45
C TRP A 189 4.85 -1.60 12.18
N GLU A 190 6.08 -1.57 12.70
CA GLU A 190 7.05 -2.66 12.54
C GLU A 190 6.49 -3.98 13.05
N VAL A 191 5.93 -3.97 14.27
CA VAL A 191 5.41 -5.18 14.92
C VAL A 191 4.31 -5.83 14.06
N LEU A 192 3.39 -5.03 13.54
CA LEU A 192 2.30 -5.54 12.70
C LEU A 192 2.80 -6.06 11.36
N LEU A 193 3.71 -5.36 10.67
CA LEU A 193 4.28 -5.83 9.41
C LEU A 193 4.97 -7.19 9.57
N ARG A 194 5.82 -7.31 10.59
CA ARG A 194 6.51 -8.56 10.92
C ARG A 194 5.53 -9.66 11.32
N ALA A 195 4.50 -9.34 12.10
CA ALA A 195 3.45 -10.30 12.45
C ALA A 195 2.74 -10.84 11.20
N ARG A 196 2.37 -9.96 10.24
CA ARG A 196 1.74 -10.39 8.98
C ARG A 196 2.66 -11.30 8.18
N ALA A 197 3.95 -10.99 8.08
CA ALA A 197 4.92 -11.85 7.41
C ALA A 197 5.03 -13.24 8.09
N ILE A 198 5.22 -13.27 9.40
CA ILE A 198 5.43 -14.49 10.19
C ILE A 198 4.21 -15.42 10.16
N GLU A 199 3.02 -14.89 10.44
CA GLU A 199 1.79 -15.71 10.54
C GLU A 199 1.32 -16.28 9.20
N THR A 200 1.70 -15.64 8.08
CA THR A 200 1.30 -16.05 6.73
C THR A 200 2.40 -16.76 5.95
N GLY A 201 3.66 -16.62 6.39
CA GLY A 201 4.84 -17.07 5.66
C GLY A 201 4.97 -16.36 4.30
N CYS A 202 4.58 -15.09 4.21
CA CYS A 202 4.68 -14.25 3.01
C CYS A 202 5.77 -13.20 3.18
N PHE A 203 6.32 -12.72 2.05
CA PHE A 203 6.97 -11.41 2.06
C PHE A 203 5.96 -10.31 2.32
N VAL A 204 6.39 -9.24 2.97
CA VAL A 204 5.62 -8.00 3.10
C VAL A 204 6.37 -6.88 2.40
N VAL A 205 5.68 -6.12 1.54
CA VAL A 205 6.20 -4.90 0.91
C VAL A 205 5.26 -3.75 1.31
N ALA A 206 5.77 -2.85 2.13
CA ALA A 206 5.02 -1.77 2.73
C ALA A 206 5.64 -0.42 2.35
N ALA A 207 5.14 0.18 1.25
CA ALA A 207 5.48 1.53 0.86
C ALA A 207 4.66 2.52 1.69
N ALA A 208 5.29 3.55 2.27
CA ALA A 208 4.64 4.45 3.21
C ALA A 208 4.82 5.92 2.85
N GLN A 209 3.82 6.73 3.21
CA GLN A 209 3.94 8.17 3.28
C GLN A 209 4.74 8.56 4.53
N THR A 210 5.56 9.62 4.43
CA THR A 210 6.41 10.09 5.53
C THR A 210 6.31 11.60 5.73
N GLY A 211 6.68 12.06 6.93
CA GLY A 211 6.90 13.47 7.23
C GLY A 211 5.63 14.29 7.44
N GLU A 212 5.76 15.59 7.29
CA GLU A 212 4.67 16.58 7.39
C GLU A 212 4.23 16.99 5.99
N HIS A 213 3.00 16.64 5.65
CA HIS A 213 2.43 16.86 4.32
C HIS A 213 2.04 18.31 4.11
N GLN A 214 2.56 18.94 3.06
CA GLN A 214 2.18 20.30 2.68
C GLN A 214 0.73 20.32 2.21
N THR A 215 -0.06 21.23 2.76
CA THR A 215 -1.47 21.38 2.44
C THR A 215 -1.82 22.84 2.13
N SER A 216 -2.58 23.05 1.06
CA SER A 216 -3.11 24.38 0.72
C SER A 216 -4.36 24.73 1.54
N GLN A 217 -5.08 23.71 2.02
CA GLN A 217 -6.30 23.86 2.82
C GLN A 217 -6.35 22.78 3.91
N GLY A 218 -6.83 23.16 5.08
CA GLY A 218 -6.90 22.27 6.24
C GLY A 218 -5.64 22.28 7.10
N GLY A 219 -5.61 21.43 8.12
CA GLY A 219 -4.45 21.28 9.00
C GLY A 219 -3.41 20.33 8.39
N PRO A 220 -2.12 20.49 8.75
CA PRO A 220 -1.08 19.58 8.31
C PRO A 220 -1.32 18.18 8.83
N ARG A 221 -1.08 17.18 7.98
CA ARG A 221 -1.08 15.77 8.36
C ARG A 221 0.35 15.28 8.50
N LYS A 222 0.62 14.48 9.53
CA LYS A 222 1.93 13.85 9.71
C LYS A 222 1.79 12.34 9.61
N THR A 223 2.72 11.73 8.86
CA THR A 223 2.78 10.28 8.72
C THR A 223 4.14 9.75 9.18
N TYR A 224 4.17 8.45 9.48
CA TYR A 224 5.27 7.83 10.23
C TYR A 224 6.49 7.51 9.36
N GLY A 225 6.29 7.24 8.06
CA GLY A 225 7.36 6.74 7.21
C GLY A 225 7.63 5.25 7.44
N HIS A 226 8.92 4.88 7.48
CA HIS A 226 9.39 3.52 7.64
C HIS A 226 8.78 2.56 6.61
N SER A 227 8.83 2.96 5.31
CA SER A 227 8.60 1.98 4.24
C SER A 227 9.48 0.77 4.50
N MET A 228 8.91 -0.42 4.45
CA MET A 228 9.61 -1.61 4.94
C MET A 228 9.38 -2.80 4.03
N ILE A 229 10.43 -3.61 3.85
CA ILE A 229 10.34 -4.91 3.19
C ILE A 229 10.73 -5.97 4.21
N VAL A 230 9.85 -6.97 4.40
CA VAL A 230 10.02 -8.02 5.42
C VAL A 230 10.01 -9.40 4.78
N SER A 231 10.91 -10.28 5.20
CA SER A 231 10.98 -11.68 4.76
C SER A 231 9.84 -12.52 5.34
N PRO A 232 9.55 -13.70 4.77
CA PRO A 232 8.58 -14.63 5.35
C PRO A 232 8.90 -15.08 6.78
N TRP A 233 10.16 -14.97 7.19
CA TRP A 233 10.63 -15.30 8.55
C TRP A 233 10.50 -14.13 9.53
N GLY A 234 10.08 -12.94 9.06
CA GLY A 234 9.94 -11.74 9.87
C GLY A 234 11.20 -10.89 9.98
N GLU A 235 12.23 -11.16 9.17
CA GLU A 235 13.43 -10.34 9.10
C GLU A 235 13.17 -9.08 8.28
N ILE A 236 13.62 -7.92 8.77
CA ILE A 236 13.56 -6.67 8.04
C ILE A 236 14.68 -6.68 7.01
N LEU A 237 14.31 -6.73 5.72
CA LEU A 237 15.25 -6.71 4.60
C LEU A 237 15.68 -5.28 4.24
N ALA A 238 14.76 -4.32 4.40
CA ALA A 238 15.02 -2.89 4.21
C ALA A 238 14.02 -2.05 5.00
N ASP A 239 14.47 -0.90 5.49
CA ASP A 239 13.68 0.13 6.17
C ASP A 239 14.17 1.51 5.70
N ALA A 240 13.23 2.38 5.28
CA ALA A 240 13.52 3.71 4.77
C ALA A 240 13.77 4.76 5.88
N GLY A 241 13.48 4.45 7.15
CA GLY A 241 13.45 5.46 8.20
C GLY A 241 12.37 6.52 7.97
N GLU A 242 12.66 7.77 8.34
CA GLU A 242 11.68 8.86 8.27
C GLU A 242 11.86 9.76 7.02
N GLU A 243 12.94 9.62 6.26
CA GLU A 243 13.23 10.48 5.11
C GLU A 243 12.58 9.96 3.81
N GLN A 244 12.24 10.87 2.91
CA GLN A 244 11.77 10.50 1.57
C GLN A 244 12.88 9.75 0.82
N GLY A 245 12.52 8.64 0.12
CA GLY A 245 13.51 7.85 -0.58
C GLY A 245 12.96 6.57 -1.19
N ILE A 246 13.87 5.71 -1.63
CA ILE A 246 13.57 4.41 -2.22
C ILE A 246 14.36 3.34 -1.48
N ILE A 247 13.69 2.29 -1.05
CA ILE A 247 14.34 1.09 -0.52
C ILE A 247 14.20 -0.07 -1.50
N TYR A 248 15.17 -0.98 -1.45
CA TYR A 248 15.26 -2.12 -2.35
C TYR A 248 15.49 -3.41 -1.58
N ALA A 249 14.95 -4.51 -2.09
CA ALA A 249 15.30 -5.86 -1.64
C ALA A 249 15.20 -6.86 -2.80
N ASP A 250 16.05 -7.88 -2.76
CA ASP A 250 15.94 -9.05 -3.63
C ASP A 250 15.10 -10.12 -2.92
N LEU A 251 13.93 -10.45 -3.49
CA LEU A 251 13.04 -11.46 -2.93
C LEU A 251 13.33 -12.84 -3.55
N ASP A 252 13.82 -13.76 -2.73
CA ASP A 252 13.89 -15.18 -3.06
C ASP A 252 12.55 -15.84 -2.69
N LEU A 253 11.68 -16.02 -3.66
CA LEU A 253 10.33 -16.54 -3.45
C LEU A 253 10.30 -17.99 -2.93
N SER A 254 11.42 -18.76 -3.05
CA SER A 254 11.52 -20.10 -2.47
C SER A 254 11.47 -20.09 -0.94
N LEU A 255 11.78 -18.95 -0.32
CA LEU A 255 11.67 -18.77 1.13
C LEU A 255 10.22 -18.88 1.64
N VAL A 256 9.22 -18.61 0.81
CA VAL A 256 7.81 -18.76 1.18
C VAL A 256 7.47 -20.21 1.47
N GLU A 257 7.82 -21.11 0.53
CA GLU A 257 7.56 -22.54 0.69
C GLU A 257 8.37 -23.13 1.84
N SER A 258 9.65 -22.79 1.93
CA SER A 258 10.54 -23.30 2.99
C SER A 258 10.08 -22.82 4.38
N THR A 259 9.65 -21.57 4.52
CA THR A 259 9.09 -21.01 5.76
C THR A 259 7.81 -21.73 6.16
N ARG A 260 6.87 -21.90 5.24
CA ARG A 260 5.61 -22.61 5.48
C ARG A 260 5.80 -24.08 5.79
N ALA A 261 6.81 -24.73 5.21
CA ALA A 261 7.15 -26.11 5.54
C ALA A 261 7.72 -26.25 6.97
N ARG A 262 8.51 -25.27 7.41
CA ARG A 262 9.11 -25.25 8.77
C ARG A 262 8.08 -24.92 9.85
N VAL A 263 7.15 -23.99 9.57
CA VAL A 263 6.10 -23.54 10.49
C VAL A 263 4.76 -23.53 9.75
N PRO A 264 4.06 -24.68 9.62
CA PRO A 264 2.88 -24.83 8.78
C PRO A 264 1.57 -24.26 9.37
N SER A 265 1.65 -23.24 10.23
CA SER A 265 0.51 -22.63 10.93
C SER A 265 -0.60 -22.13 10.00
N ILE A 266 -0.21 -21.61 8.82
CA ILE A 266 -1.15 -21.13 7.80
C ILE A 266 -2.01 -22.26 7.21
N LEU A 267 -1.50 -23.49 7.18
CA LEU A 267 -2.18 -24.66 6.62
C LEU A 267 -3.21 -25.25 7.58
N SER A 268 -3.11 -24.94 8.88
CA SER A 268 -4.05 -25.46 9.88
C SER A 268 -5.48 -24.96 9.63
N ASN A 269 -6.42 -25.92 9.63
CA ASN A 269 -7.86 -25.68 9.54
C ASN A 269 -8.58 -26.16 10.80
N GLN A 270 -7.82 -26.31 11.93
CA GLN A 270 -8.43 -26.76 13.18
C GLN A 270 -9.57 -25.83 13.58
N SER A 271 -10.76 -26.37 13.71
CA SER A 271 -11.93 -25.68 14.26
C SER A 271 -11.88 -25.69 15.80
N PHE A 272 -12.50 -24.71 16.39
CA PHE A 272 -12.74 -24.61 17.83
C PHE A 272 -14.14 -24.07 18.07
N SER A 273 -14.68 -24.36 19.26
CA SER A 273 -15.98 -23.83 19.68
C SER A 273 -15.85 -22.37 20.09
N GLU A 274 -16.93 -21.62 19.92
CA GLU A 274 -17.03 -20.26 20.48
C GLU A 274 -16.97 -20.34 22.01
N PRO A 275 -16.40 -19.31 22.69
CA PRO A 275 -16.27 -19.29 24.15
C PRO A 275 -17.63 -19.23 24.89
#